data_03d617bb19cd472b33044df686fe608b
#
_entry.id   03d617bb19cd472b33044df686fe608b
#
_cell.length_a   1.000
_cell.length_b   1.000
_cell.length_c   1.000
_cell.angle_alpha   90.00
_cell.angle_beta   90.00
_cell.angle_gamma   90.00
#
_symmetry.space_group_name_H-M   'P 1'
#
loop_
_entity.id
_entity.type
_entity.pdbx_description
1 polymer ?
#
loop_
_entity_poly.entity_id
_entity_poly.type
_entity_poly.pdbx_seq_one_letter_code
_entity_poly.pdbx_strand_id
1 'polypeptide(L)'
;RRIIRVNLTDSGREQSHRMIEEMRSAICWIFSQMGERRTREFVDLVSEFTTYMSICHPGQPRPTAEQVREAFVERGKRVAEHMAAKRAEN
;
A
#
# COMPACT_ATOMS: atom_id res chain seq x y z
N ARG A 1 25.48 15.01 -6.31
CA ARG A 1 24.38 14.51 -7.07
C ARG A 1 23.15 15.42 -6.97
N ARG A 2 22.56 15.68 -8.04
CA ARG A 2 21.50 16.67 -8.11
C ARG A 2 20.14 16.05 -7.99
N ILE A 3 19.33 16.61 -7.13
CA ILE A 3 17.95 16.18 -7.01
C ILE A 3 17.11 17.00 -7.96
N ILE A 4 16.45 16.33 -8.86
CA ILE A 4 15.56 16.99 -9.80
C ILE A 4 14.24 17.23 -9.13
N ARG A 5 13.93 18.49 -8.98
CA ARG A 5 12.67 18.87 -8.38
C ARG A 5 11.71 19.22 -9.50
N VAL A 6 10.63 18.48 -9.57
CA VAL A 6 9.62 18.74 -10.58
C VAL A 6 8.66 19.76 -10.01
N ASN A 7 8.73 20.95 -10.56
CA ASN A 7 7.81 22.02 -10.19
C ASN A 7 6.62 21.95 -11.13
N LEU A 8 5.51 21.48 -10.61
CA LEU A 8 4.29 21.43 -11.39
C LEU A 8 3.66 22.81 -11.40
N THR A 9 3.23 23.23 -12.57
CA THR A 9 2.42 24.45 -12.68
C THR A 9 1.07 24.19 -12.04
N ASP A 10 0.32 25.26 -11.77
CA ASP A 10 -1.02 25.12 -11.21
C ASP A 10 -1.88 24.23 -12.10
N SER A 11 -1.76 24.41 -13.40
CA SER A 11 -2.49 23.61 -14.36
C SER A 11 -2.07 22.12 -14.28
N GLY A 12 -0.76 21.88 -14.13
CA GLY A 12 -0.26 20.53 -14.01
C GLY A 12 -0.72 19.87 -12.73
N ARG A 13 -0.79 20.62 -11.65
CA ARG A 13 -1.28 20.11 -10.38
C ARG A 13 -2.73 19.71 -10.47
N GLU A 14 -3.54 20.52 -11.11
CA GLU A 14 -4.94 20.21 -11.31
C GLU A 14 -5.12 18.96 -12.12
N GLN A 15 -4.32 18.78 -13.16
CA GLN A 15 -4.38 17.59 -13.99
C GLN A 15 -3.99 16.35 -13.21
N SER A 16 -2.92 16.46 -12.43
CA SER A 16 -2.48 15.34 -11.61
C SER A 16 -3.53 14.97 -10.57
N HIS A 17 -4.11 15.98 -9.96
CA HIS A 17 -5.14 15.76 -8.96
C HIS A 17 -6.36 15.08 -9.56
N ARG A 18 -6.75 15.52 -10.74
CA ARG A 18 -7.89 14.94 -11.44
C ARG A 18 -7.62 13.49 -11.81
N MET A 19 -6.41 13.20 -12.27
CA MET A 19 -6.03 11.84 -12.62
C MET A 19 -6.08 10.92 -11.42
N ILE A 20 -5.57 11.39 -10.28
CA ILE A 20 -5.61 10.61 -9.04
C ILE A 20 -7.05 10.34 -8.63
N GLU A 21 -7.91 11.35 -8.75
CA GLU A 21 -9.31 11.19 -8.40
C GLU A 21 -10.01 10.20 -9.32
N GLU A 22 -9.69 10.24 -10.61
CA GLU A 22 -10.26 9.29 -11.56
C GLU A 22 -9.79 7.87 -11.29
N MET A 23 -8.51 7.71 -10.97
CA MET A 23 -7.96 6.40 -10.61
C MET A 23 -8.64 5.86 -9.36
N ARG A 24 -8.82 6.72 -8.37
CA ARG A 24 -9.47 6.32 -7.13
C ARG A 24 -10.91 5.89 -7.40
N SER A 25 -11.61 6.66 -8.22
CA SER A 25 -12.98 6.35 -8.58
C SER A 25 -13.06 5.02 -9.31
N ALA A 26 -12.14 4.79 -10.24
CA ALA A 26 -12.09 3.54 -11.00
C ALA A 26 -11.83 2.36 -10.08
N ILE A 27 -10.89 2.51 -9.14
CA ILE A 27 -10.56 1.45 -8.20
C ILE A 27 -11.76 1.12 -7.32
N CYS A 28 -12.46 2.15 -6.84
CA CYS A 28 -13.64 1.95 -6.04
C CYS A 28 -14.72 1.21 -6.82
N TRP A 29 -14.87 1.57 -8.08
CA TRP A 29 -15.83 0.89 -8.94
C TRP A 29 -15.47 -0.59 -9.12
N ILE A 30 -14.18 -0.86 -9.36
CA ILE A 30 -13.71 -2.23 -9.52
C ILE A 30 -14.00 -3.04 -8.24
N PHE A 31 -13.69 -2.49 -7.09
CA PHE A 31 -13.93 -3.18 -5.83
C PHE A 31 -15.41 -3.40 -5.59
N SER A 32 -16.26 -2.46 -6.02
CA SER A 32 -17.69 -2.65 -5.87
C SER A 32 -18.21 -3.78 -6.76
N GLN A 33 -17.58 -3.96 -7.93
CA GLN A 33 -17.95 -5.06 -8.81
C GLN A 33 -17.48 -6.41 -8.27
N MET A 34 -16.32 -6.42 -7.62
CA MET A 34 -15.79 -7.63 -7.02
C MET A 34 -16.59 -8.07 -5.78
N GLY A 35 -17.13 -7.11 -5.07
CA GLY A 35 -17.83 -7.40 -3.83
C GLY A 35 -16.91 -7.31 -2.63
N GLU A 36 -17.50 -7.12 -1.47
CA GLU A 36 -16.74 -6.87 -0.24
C GLU A 36 -15.83 -8.04 0.13
N ARG A 37 -16.33 -9.25 0.03
CA ARG A 37 -15.57 -10.43 0.42
C ARG A 37 -14.31 -10.61 -0.43
N ARG A 38 -14.48 -10.55 -1.74
CA ARG A 38 -13.36 -10.76 -2.65
C ARG A 38 -12.38 -9.60 -2.61
N THR A 39 -12.90 -8.39 -2.42
CA THR A 39 -12.04 -7.23 -2.26
C THR A 39 -11.16 -7.37 -1.02
N ARG A 40 -11.74 -7.84 0.07
CA ARG A 40 -11.00 -8.06 1.30
C ARG A 40 -9.91 -9.11 1.11
N GLU A 41 -10.24 -10.18 0.41
CA GLU A 41 -9.27 -11.22 0.11
C GLU A 41 -8.13 -10.67 -0.74
N PHE A 42 -8.46 -9.85 -1.72
CA PHE A 42 -7.46 -9.25 -2.58
C PHE A 42 -6.53 -8.33 -1.79
N VAL A 43 -7.09 -7.51 -0.94
CA VAL A 43 -6.28 -6.60 -0.11
C VAL A 43 -5.37 -7.40 0.82
N ASP A 44 -5.87 -8.48 1.40
CA ASP A 44 -5.06 -9.33 2.25
C ASP A 44 -3.91 -9.96 1.49
N LEU A 45 -4.18 -10.42 0.27
CA LEU A 45 -3.14 -11.04 -0.56
C LEU A 45 -2.09 -10.02 -0.97
N VAL A 46 -2.51 -8.82 -1.33
CA VAL A 46 -1.58 -7.76 -1.69
C VAL A 46 -0.72 -7.39 -0.48
N SER A 47 -1.33 -7.30 0.67
CA SER A 47 -0.62 -6.98 1.91
C SER A 47 0.41 -8.05 2.22
N GLU A 48 0.05 -9.31 2.02
CA GLU A 48 0.97 -10.42 2.21
C GLU A 48 2.12 -10.35 1.22
N PHE A 49 1.79 -10.10 -0.03
CA PHE A 49 2.78 -10.00 -1.09
C PHE A 49 3.78 -8.87 -0.82
N THR A 50 3.27 -7.71 -0.43
CA THR A 50 4.15 -6.57 -0.16
C THR A 50 5.02 -6.80 1.08
N THR A 51 4.53 -7.59 2.03
CA THR A 51 5.33 -7.96 3.19
C THR A 51 6.53 -8.80 2.76
N TYR A 52 6.30 -9.77 1.86
CA TYR A 52 7.41 -10.54 1.31
C TYR A 52 8.37 -9.67 0.51
N MET A 53 7.82 -8.73 -0.25
CA MET A 53 8.67 -7.84 -1.05
C MET A 53 9.56 -6.95 -0.19
N SER A 54 9.11 -6.63 1.01
CA SER A 54 9.88 -5.75 1.89
C SER A 54 11.17 -6.41 2.39
N ILE A 55 11.24 -7.73 2.34
CA ILE A 55 12.42 -8.46 2.83
C ILE A 55 13.13 -9.27 1.75
N CYS A 56 12.54 -9.33 0.57
CA CYS A 56 13.13 -10.08 -0.54
C CYS A 56 13.73 -9.10 -1.55
N HIS A 57 15.05 -8.99 -1.57
CA HIS A 57 15.72 -8.02 -2.42
C HIS A 57 16.45 -8.71 -3.57
N PRO A 58 16.42 -8.11 -4.75
CA PRO A 58 17.11 -8.69 -5.90
C PRO A 58 18.61 -8.84 -5.62
N GLY A 59 19.16 -9.96 -6.01
CA GLY A 59 20.59 -10.20 -5.84
C GLY A 59 21.00 -10.60 -4.43
N GLN A 60 20.06 -10.69 -3.52
CA GLN A 60 20.33 -11.08 -2.15
C GLN A 60 19.83 -12.49 -1.90
N PRO A 61 20.38 -13.20 -0.91
CA PRO A 61 19.84 -14.50 -0.53
C PRO A 61 18.39 -14.37 -0.12
N ARG A 62 17.61 -15.43 -0.35
CA ARG A 62 16.21 -15.39 0.05
C ARG A 62 16.09 -15.35 1.57
N PRO A 63 15.05 -14.69 2.09
CA PRO A 63 14.88 -14.59 3.54
C PRO A 63 14.71 -15.97 4.19
N THR A 64 15.17 -16.08 5.42
CA THR A 64 14.97 -17.29 6.21
C THR A 64 13.54 -17.32 6.76
N ALA A 65 13.13 -18.48 7.22
CA ALA A 65 11.79 -18.62 7.81
C ALA A 65 11.62 -17.70 9.00
N GLU A 66 12.70 -17.48 9.76
CA GLU A 66 12.65 -16.60 10.91
C GLU A 66 12.46 -15.14 10.48
N GLN A 67 13.17 -14.73 9.44
CA GLN A 67 13.02 -13.38 8.90
C GLN A 67 11.60 -13.14 8.39
N VAL A 68 11.03 -14.14 7.75
CA VAL A 68 9.65 -14.05 7.27
C VAL A 68 8.70 -13.87 8.45
N ARG A 69 8.89 -14.68 9.50
CA ARG A 69 8.04 -14.59 10.67
C ARG A 69 8.12 -13.21 11.31
N GLU A 70 9.33 -12.68 11.43
CA GLU A 70 9.52 -11.36 12.00
C GLU A 70 8.84 -10.27 11.18
N ALA A 71 8.92 -10.38 9.87
CA ALA A 71 8.29 -9.40 8.99
C ALA A 71 6.78 -9.38 9.18
N PHE A 72 6.18 -10.56 9.31
CA PHE A 72 4.73 -10.64 9.50
C PHE A 72 4.30 -10.20 10.89
N VAL A 73 5.12 -10.46 11.89
CA VAL A 73 4.85 -9.95 13.23
C VAL A 73 4.89 -8.43 13.25
N GLU A 74 5.90 -7.86 12.60
CA GLU A 74 6.05 -6.41 12.53
C GLU A 74 4.89 -5.77 11.78
N ARG A 75 4.45 -6.41 10.71
CA ARG A 75 3.30 -5.95 9.96
C ARG A 75 2.05 -5.93 10.85
N GLY A 76 1.86 -6.98 11.62
CA GLY A 76 0.72 -7.06 12.53
C GLY A 76 0.71 -5.94 13.55
N LYS A 77 1.90 -5.61 14.06
CA LYS A 77 2.02 -4.51 15.01
C LYS A 77 1.64 -3.19 14.37
N ARG A 78 2.12 -2.93 13.16
CA ARG A 78 1.81 -1.68 12.47
C ARG A 78 0.33 -1.55 12.18
N VAL A 79 -0.30 -2.64 11.80
CA VAL A 79 -1.74 -2.64 11.54
C VAL A 79 -2.50 -2.35 12.83
N ALA A 80 -2.10 -2.98 13.92
CA ALA A 80 -2.76 -2.77 15.21
C ALA A 80 -2.60 -1.33 15.67
N GLU A 81 -1.41 -0.76 15.50
CA GLU A 81 -1.16 0.63 15.87
C GLU A 81 -1.98 1.59 15.05
N HIS A 82 -2.07 1.31 13.75
CA HIS A 82 -2.86 2.16 12.87
C HIS A 82 -4.34 2.13 13.26
N MET A 83 -4.84 0.97 13.57
CA MET A 83 -6.24 0.83 13.98
C MET A 83 -6.50 1.51 15.32
N ALA A 84 -5.56 1.42 16.24
CA ALA A 84 -5.68 2.09 17.53
C ALA A 84 -5.69 3.61 17.35
N ALA A 85 -4.81 4.12 16.47
CA ALA A 85 -4.77 5.55 16.19
C ALA A 85 -6.06 6.02 15.57
N LYS A 86 -6.61 5.25 14.65
CA LYS A 86 -7.87 5.59 14.00
C LYS A 86 -9.02 5.60 14.99
N ARG A 87 -9.01 4.65 15.90
CA ARG A 87 -10.03 4.56 16.93
C ARG A 87 -9.97 5.77 17.87
N ALA A 88 -8.77 6.23 18.14
CA ALA A 88 -8.57 7.37 19.02
C ALA A 88 -9.06 8.68 18.39
N GLU A 89 -9.05 8.75 17.06
CA GLU A 89 -9.51 9.93 16.34
C GLU A 89 -11.03 10.09 16.40
N ASN A 90 -11.74 9.02 16.62
CA ASN A 90 -13.18 9.07 16.75
C ASN A 90 -13.60 9.34 18.19
#